data_493dba3f989e1ad1e92c350d2eec49bd
#
_entry.id   493dba3f989e1ad1e92c350d2eec49bd
#
_cell.length_a   1.000
_cell.length_b   1.000
_cell.length_c   1.000
_cell.angle_alpha   90.00
_cell.angle_beta   90.00
_cell.angle_gamma   90.00
#
_symmetry.space_group_name_H-M   'P 1'
#
loop_
_entity.id
_entity.type
_entity.pdbx_description
1 polymer ?
#
loop_
_entity_poly.entity_id
_entity_poly.type
_entity_poly.pdbx_seq_one_letter_code
_entity_poly.pdbx_strand_id
1 'polypeptide(L)'
;MMRPAGRGDTRGGSPRRSSAALTPFPLAPQLVYQPRMTLRPFHLAFPVHDLAAARAFYGGVLGCREGRSSDRWIDFDLGGHQIVAHLDDTARPAGASNPVDGHDVPVPHFGVVLTMADWQALAARVEAAGVPFGIAPHVRFKGQPGEQATMFFRDPSGNALEFKAFADDAQLFATEFTA
;
A
#
# COMPACT_ATOMS: atom_id res chain seq x y z
N MET A 1 -45.37 62.57 26.43
CA MET A 1 -46.40 61.70 25.86
C MET A 1 -45.85 61.14 24.56
N MET A 2 -45.33 59.92 24.57
CA MET A 2 -45.35 58.99 23.44
C MET A 2 -44.56 57.72 23.86
N ARG A 3 -45.19 56.56 23.78
CA ARG A 3 -44.63 55.26 24.17
C ARG A 3 -43.66 54.74 23.08
N PRO A 4 -42.63 53.98 23.43
CA PRO A 4 -41.75 53.33 22.47
C PRO A 4 -42.34 52.00 21.99
N ALA A 5 -42.08 51.71 20.69
CA ALA A 5 -42.47 50.53 19.96
C ALA A 5 -41.64 49.30 20.33
N GLY A 6 -42.28 48.13 20.22
CA GLY A 6 -41.76 46.84 20.63
C GLY A 6 -40.60 46.30 19.79
N ARG A 7 -39.75 45.56 20.46
CA ARG A 7 -38.66 44.74 19.87
C ARG A 7 -39.22 43.40 19.38
N GLY A 8 -39.10 43.15 18.09
CA GLY A 8 -39.37 41.85 17.52
C GLY A 8 -38.16 40.89 17.78
N ASP A 9 -38.45 39.81 18.50
CA ASP A 9 -37.52 38.72 18.76
C ASP A 9 -37.54 37.75 17.56
N THR A 10 -36.56 37.82 16.67
CA THR A 10 -36.37 36.84 15.59
C THR A 10 -35.41 35.75 16.07
N ARG A 11 -35.96 34.69 16.67
CA ARG A 11 -35.23 33.47 16.95
C ARG A 11 -34.93 32.74 15.64
N GLY A 12 -33.70 32.85 15.17
CA GLY A 12 -33.16 32.08 14.08
C GLY A 12 -33.00 30.60 14.48
N GLY A 13 -33.87 29.76 13.97
CA GLY A 13 -33.75 28.31 14.10
C GLY A 13 -32.62 27.78 13.20
N SER A 14 -31.56 27.31 13.81
CA SER A 14 -30.50 26.53 13.09
C SER A 14 -31.10 25.24 12.53
N PRO A 15 -30.86 24.90 11.28
CA PRO A 15 -31.27 23.62 10.73
C PRO A 15 -30.52 22.49 11.42
N ARG A 16 -31.20 21.61 12.12
CA ARG A 16 -30.67 20.36 12.65
C ARG A 16 -30.19 19.53 11.46
N ARG A 17 -28.89 19.30 11.36
CA ARG A 17 -28.32 18.29 10.44
C ARG A 17 -28.86 16.94 10.85
N SER A 18 -29.68 16.35 10.00
CA SER A 18 -30.14 14.97 10.13
C SER A 18 -28.92 14.07 9.97
N SER A 19 -28.50 13.43 11.05
CA SER A 19 -27.52 12.35 11.01
C SER A 19 -28.21 11.14 10.40
N ALA A 20 -28.05 10.96 9.07
CA ALA A 20 -28.45 9.72 8.44
C ALA A 20 -27.56 8.61 9.02
N ALA A 21 -28.15 7.76 9.87
CA ALA A 21 -27.50 6.56 10.34
C ALA A 21 -27.17 5.69 9.11
N LEU A 22 -25.88 5.47 8.86
CA LEU A 22 -25.42 4.51 7.86
C LEU A 22 -25.95 3.14 8.29
N THR A 23 -26.90 2.59 7.56
CA THR A 23 -27.33 1.21 7.73
C THR A 23 -26.10 0.33 7.52
N PRO A 24 -25.73 -0.55 8.48
CA PRO A 24 -24.62 -1.46 8.28
C PRO A 24 -24.94 -2.35 7.06
N PHE A 25 -23.98 -2.48 6.16
CA PHE A 25 -24.06 -3.43 5.08
C PHE A 25 -24.38 -4.80 5.68
N PRO A 26 -25.35 -5.54 5.13
CA PRO A 26 -25.57 -6.91 5.57
C PRO A 26 -24.27 -7.67 5.37
N LEU A 27 -23.78 -8.32 6.43
CA LEU A 27 -22.64 -9.24 6.35
C LEU A 27 -23.01 -10.28 5.28
N ALA A 28 -22.36 -10.19 4.13
CA ALA A 28 -22.46 -11.23 3.12
C ALA A 28 -22.08 -12.57 3.79
N PRO A 29 -22.80 -13.67 3.48
CA PRO A 29 -22.37 -14.98 3.97
C PRO A 29 -20.90 -15.14 3.62
N GLN A 30 -20.08 -15.57 4.59
CA GLN A 30 -18.65 -15.80 4.38
C GLN A 30 -18.51 -16.60 3.09
N LEU A 31 -17.88 -16.00 2.10
CA LEU A 31 -17.57 -16.68 0.84
C LEU A 31 -16.58 -17.77 1.23
N VAL A 32 -17.09 -18.97 1.44
CA VAL A 32 -16.24 -20.16 1.58
C VAL A 32 -15.39 -20.18 0.31
N TYR A 33 -14.10 -20.02 0.44
CA TYR A 33 -13.15 -20.11 -0.65
C TYR A 33 -13.48 -21.35 -1.47
N GLN A 34 -14.02 -21.15 -2.68
CA GLN A 34 -14.41 -22.25 -3.56
C GLN A 34 -13.11 -22.82 -4.16
N PRO A 35 -12.73 -24.08 -3.91
CA PRO A 35 -11.44 -24.63 -4.32
C PRO A 35 -11.31 -24.87 -5.84
N ARG A 36 -12.11 -24.21 -6.67
CA ARG A 36 -12.14 -24.39 -8.14
C ARG A 36 -11.60 -23.20 -8.95
N MET A 37 -11.13 -22.11 -8.30
CA MET A 37 -10.50 -21.02 -9.04
C MET A 37 -9.03 -21.37 -9.31
N THR A 38 -8.69 -21.55 -10.60
CA THR A 38 -7.29 -21.55 -11.01
C THR A 38 -6.80 -20.11 -10.99
N LEU A 39 -6.08 -19.74 -9.93
CA LEU A 39 -5.50 -18.41 -9.81
C LEU A 39 -4.42 -18.21 -10.88
N ARG A 40 -4.46 -17.06 -11.50
CA ARG A 40 -3.42 -16.53 -12.38
C ARG A 40 -2.61 -15.48 -11.60
N PRO A 41 -1.50 -14.96 -12.15
CA PRO A 41 -0.76 -13.89 -11.53
C PRO A 41 -1.66 -12.74 -11.06
N PHE A 42 -1.37 -12.20 -9.88
CA PHE A 42 -1.99 -10.99 -9.39
C PHE A 42 -1.68 -9.82 -10.35
N HIS A 43 -2.63 -8.90 -10.51
CA HIS A 43 -2.50 -7.73 -11.36
C HIS A 43 -2.69 -6.45 -10.53
N LEU A 44 -1.74 -5.50 -10.66
CA LEU A 44 -1.80 -4.18 -10.03
C LEU A 44 -1.42 -3.11 -11.05
N ALA A 45 -2.26 -2.08 -11.21
CA ALA A 45 -1.91 -0.87 -11.94
C ALA A 45 -1.66 0.28 -10.96
N PHE A 46 -0.63 1.10 -11.22
CA PHE A 46 -0.26 2.23 -10.36
C PHE A 46 0.28 3.40 -11.21
N PRO A 47 0.15 4.65 -10.74
CA PRO A 47 0.59 5.81 -11.49
C PRO A 47 2.09 6.05 -11.35
N VAL A 48 2.73 6.50 -12.43
CA VAL A 48 4.11 7.00 -12.43
C VAL A 48 4.19 8.31 -13.22
N HIS A 49 5.06 9.23 -12.82
CA HIS A 49 5.24 10.49 -13.52
C HIS A 49 6.25 10.42 -14.69
N ASP A 50 7.05 9.36 -14.75
CA ASP A 50 8.10 9.15 -15.77
C ASP A 50 8.31 7.65 -16.04
N LEU A 51 8.06 7.22 -17.29
CA LEU A 51 8.23 5.83 -17.69
C LEU A 51 9.70 5.42 -17.81
N ALA A 52 10.61 6.34 -18.15
CA ALA A 52 12.04 6.02 -18.22
C ALA A 52 12.62 5.78 -16.82
N ALA A 53 12.23 6.63 -15.85
CA ALA A 53 12.57 6.42 -14.45
C ALA A 53 11.97 5.12 -13.89
N ALA A 54 10.73 4.78 -14.26
CA ALA A 54 10.10 3.50 -13.89
C ALA A 54 10.88 2.30 -14.45
N ARG A 55 11.34 2.34 -15.73
CA ARG A 55 12.20 1.29 -16.31
C ARG A 55 13.51 1.11 -15.55
N ALA A 56 14.17 2.22 -15.26
CA ALA A 56 15.44 2.18 -14.52
C ALA A 56 15.26 1.59 -13.12
N PHE A 57 14.16 1.90 -12.46
CA PHE A 57 13.86 1.41 -11.11
C PHE A 57 13.36 -0.04 -11.11
N TYR A 58 12.25 -0.34 -11.78
CA TYR A 58 11.66 -1.68 -11.76
C TYR A 58 12.51 -2.70 -12.51
N GLY A 59 13.03 -2.33 -13.68
CA GLY A 59 13.93 -3.19 -14.46
C GLY A 59 15.34 -3.26 -13.89
N GLY A 60 15.92 -2.11 -13.56
CA GLY A 60 17.33 -2.03 -13.12
C GLY A 60 17.52 -2.37 -11.64
N VAL A 61 16.81 -1.69 -10.73
CA VAL A 61 16.99 -1.89 -9.28
C VAL A 61 16.28 -3.15 -8.81
N LEU A 62 14.98 -3.33 -9.15
CA LEU A 62 14.23 -4.50 -8.69
C LEU A 62 14.49 -5.75 -9.53
N GLY A 63 15.02 -5.61 -10.76
CA GLY A 63 15.29 -6.73 -11.65
C GLY A 63 14.04 -7.35 -12.28
N CYS A 64 12.93 -6.59 -12.33
CA CYS A 64 11.71 -7.04 -12.99
C CYS A 64 11.91 -7.14 -14.50
N ARG A 65 11.47 -8.23 -15.10
CA ARG A 65 11.44 -8.34 -16.56
C ARG A 65 10.35 -7.41 -17.11
N GLU A 66 10.70 -6.57 -18.11
CA GLU A 66 9.72 -5.77 -18.83
C GLU A 66 8.88 -6.68 -19.74
N GLY A 67 7.56 -6.47 -19.74
CA GLY A 67 6.61 -7.10 -20.62
C GLY A 67 6.24 -6.19 -21.81
N ARG A 68 4.93 -6.06 -22.07
CA ARG A 68 4.42 -5.12 -23.08
C ARG A 68 4.55 -3.69 -22.58
N SER A 69 4.67 -2.75 -23.51
CA SER A 69 4.70 -1.32 -23.19
C SER A 69 4.12 -0.47 -24.32
N SER A 70 3.81 0.78 -24.00
CA SER A 70 3.45 1.84 -24.93
C SER A 70 4.12 3.14 -24.50
N ASP A 71 3.72 4.24 -25.12
CA ASP A 71 4.10 5.59 -24.70
C ASP A 71 3.41 6.06 -23.40
N ARG A 72 2.42 5.27 -22.90
CA ARG A 72 1.60 5.62 -21.74
C ARG A 72 1.67 4.62 -20.59
N TRP A 73 2.24 3.43 -20.77
CA TRP A 73 2.31 2.40 -19.74
C TRP A 73 3.38 1.35 -20.03
N ILE A 74 3.79 0.63 -18.98
CA ILE A 74 4.76 -0.49 -19.03
C ILE A 74 4.27 -1.60 -18.11
N ASP A 75 4.22 -2.84 -18.64
CA ASP A 75 4.05 -4.06 -17.83
C ASP A 75 5.40 -4.51 -17.27
N PHE A 76 5.43 -4.90 -16.00
CA PHE A 76 6.59 -5.55 -15.36
C PHE A 76 6.16 -6.86 -14.71
N ASP A 77 7.06 -7.84 -14.75
CA ASP A 77 6.95 -9.11 -14.02
C ASP A 77 7.64 -8.97 -12.66
N LEU A 78 6.86 -8.78 -11.61
CA LEU A 78 7.33 -8.71 -10.23
C LEU A 78 7.16 -10.07 -9.55
N GLY A 79 8.18 -10.93 -9.66
CA GLY A 79 8.15 -12.26 -9.01
C GLY A 79 7.02 -13.17 -9.51
N GLY A 80 6.67 -13.10 -10.80
CA GLY A 80 5.56 -13.85 -11.40
C GLY A 80 4.20 -13.14 -11.35
N HIS A 81 4.13 -11.93 -10.77
CA HIS A 81 2.93 -11.10 -10.75
C HIS A 81 3.05 -9.94 -11.74
N GLN A 82 1.92 -9.55 -12.35
CA GLN A 82 1.89 -8.43 -13.28
C GLN A 82 1.65 -7.12 -12.55
N ILE A 83 2.61 -6.20 -12.64
CA ILE A 83 2.40 -4.81 -12.23
C ILE A 83 2.51 -3.89 -13.44
N VAL A 84 1.69 -2.85 -13.51
CA VAL A 84 1.61 -1.94 -14.66
C VAL A 84 1.82 -0.49 -14.21
N ALA A 85 2.93 0.10 -14.65
CA ALA A 85 3.19 1.52 -14.46
C ALA A 85 2.45 2.33 -15.53
N HIS A 86 1.48 3.14 -15.13
CA HIS A 86 0.74 4.05 -16.02
C HIS A 86 1.27 5.47 -15.89
N LEU A 87 1.59 6.11 -17.02
CA LEU A 87 2.02 7.50 -17.05
C LEU A 87 0.86 8.42 -16.63
N ASP A 88 1.07 9.15 -15.54
CA ASP A 88 0.17 10.16 -15.01
C ASP A 88 0.99 11.37 -14.52
N ASP A 89 0.94 12.46 -15.28
CA ASP A 89 1.68 13.68 -14.96
C ASP A 89 1.25 14.33 -13.64
N THR A 90 0.08 13.91 -13.11
CA THR A 90 -0.46 14.35 -11.83
C THR A 90 -0.11 13.43 -10.67
N ALA A 91 0.55 12.30 -10.93
CA ALA A 91 0.95 11.36 -9.89
C ALA A 91 1.71 12.04 -8.75
N ARG A 92 1.27 11.79 -7.53
CA ARG A 92 1.88 12.32 -6.31
C ARG A 92 2.04 11.19 -5.29
N PRO A 93 3.06 11.24 -4.45
CA PRO A 93 3.20 10.30 -3.37
C PRO A 93 1.95 10.23 -2.52
N ALA A 94 1.50 9.03 -2.19
CA ALA A 94 0.43 8.86 -1.20
C ALA A 94 0.92 9.37 0.16
N GLY A 95 0.13 10.27 0.77
CA GLY A 95 0.51 10.96 2.01
C GLY A 95 0.00 10.30 3.29
N ALA A 96 -0.83 9.24 3.21
CA ALA A 96 -1.34 8.56 4.38
C ALA A 96 -0.29 7.60 4.97
N SER A 97 -0.24 7.53 6.30
CA SER A 97 0.53 6.51 7.03
C SER A 97 -0.25 6.03 8.25
N ASN A 98 0.03 4.81 8.70
CA ASN A 98 -0.49 4.25 9.93
C ASN A 98 0.67 3.94 10.89
N PRO A 99 0.58 4.28 12.17
CA PRO A 99 1.58 3.88 13.15
C PRO A 99 1.49 2.37 13.39
N VAL A 100 2.59 1.66 13.10
CA VAL A 100 2.73 0.22 13.35
C VAL A 100 4.11 -0.01 13.95
N ASP A 101 4.19 -0.57 15.15
CA ASP A 101 5.42 -0.91 15.89
C ASP A 101 6.46 0.22 15.89
N GLY A 102 6.02 1.46 16.12
CA GLY A 102 6.89 2.63 16.19
C GLY A 102 7.34 3.19 14.84
N HIS A 103 6.83 2.67 13.73
CA HIS A 103 7.07 3.17 12.38
C HIS A 103 5.79 3.77 11.77
N ASP A 104 5.96 4.84 11.00
CA ASP A 104 4.89 5.40 10.16
C ASP A 104 4.84 4.62 8.84
N VAL A 105 4.03 3.55 8.82
CA VAL A 105 3.87 2.68 7.64
C VAL A 105 3.05 3.40 6.57
N PRO A 106 3.60 3.63 5.36
CA PRO A 106 2.86 4.31 4.30
C PRO A 106 1.68 3.46 3.80
N VAL A 107 0.54 4.12 3.50
CA VAL A 107 -0.67 3.50 2.96
C VAL A 107 -1.20 4.38 1.81
N PRO A 108 -1.47 3.81 0.60
CA PRO A 108 -1.23 2.42 0.22
C PRO A 108 0.26 2.10 0.01
N HIS A 109 0.59 0.82 0.05
CA HIS A 109 1.86 0.27 -0.41
C HIS A 109 1.62 -1.09 -1.08
N PHE A 110 2.60 -1.57 -1.86
CA PHE A 110 2.55 -2.89 -2.49
C PHE A 110 3.94 -3.52 -2.55
N GLY A 111 3.98 -4.82 -2.78
CA GLY A 111 5.20 -5.60 -2.92
C GLY A 111 4.89 -7.09 -2.88
N VAL A 112 5.91 -7.90 -2.66
CA VAL A 112 5.78 -9.35 -2.58
C VAL A 112 6.47 -9.90 -1.34
N VAL A 113 6.01 -11.06 -0.91
CA VAL A 113 6.69 -11.86 0.12
C VAL A 113 7.74 -12.71 -0.57
N LEU A 114 8.96 -12.68 -0.06
CA LEU A 114 10.14 -13.36 -0.60
C LEU A 114 10.63 -14.44 0.37
N THR A 115 11.51 -15.30 -0.10
CA THR A 115 12.34 -16.07 0.83
C THR A 115 13.27 -15.13 1.59
N MET A 116 13.72 -15.53 2.79
CA MET A 116 14.65 -14.71 3.58
C MET A 116 15.94 -14.38 2.81
N ALA A 117 16.46 -15.33 2.02
CA ALA A 117 17.66 -15.15 1.21
C ALA A 117 17.44 -14.13 0.08
N ASP A 118 16.32 -14.21 -0.65
CA ASP A 118 15.98 -13.27 -1.71
C ASP A 118 15.69 -11.87 -1.15
N TRP A 119 15.05 -11.78 0.02
CA TRP A 119 14.82 -10.53 0.71
C TRP A 119 16.13 -9.84 1.09
N GLN A 120 17.12 -10.58 1.64
CA GLN A 120 18.45 -10.05 1.96
C GLN A 120 19.18 -9.58 0.70
N ALA A 121 19.12 -10.37 -0.38
CA ALA A 121 19.74 -10.01 -1.66
C ALA A 121 19.10 -8.75 -2.26
N LEU A 122 17.78 -8.60 -2.16
CA LEU A 122 17.07 -7.40 -2.61
C LEU A 122 17.44 -6.19 -1.75
N ALA A 123 17.51 -6.31 -0.43
CA ALA A 123 17.92 -5.23 0.47
C ALA A 123 19.30 -4.69 0.09
N ALA A 124 20.29 -5.57 -0.10
CA ALA A 124 21.64 -5.20 -0.51
C ALA A 124 21.65 -4.50 -1.90
N ARG A 125 20.82 -4.94 -2.83
CA ARG A 125 20.72 -4.34 -4.17
C ARG A 125 20.10 -2.96 -4.15
N VAL A 126 19.05 -2.75 -3.34
CA VAL A 126 18.38 -1.45 -3.14
C VAL A 126 19.37 -0.46 -2.50
N GLU A 127 20.12 -0.90 -1.49
CA GLU A 127 21.15 -0.10 -0.83
C GLU A 127 22.28 0.28 -1.80
N ALA A 128 22.81 -0.68 -2.56
CA ALA A 128 23.85 -0.45 -3.55
C ALA A 128 23.41 0.50 -4.69
N ALA A 129 22.11 0.54 -5.00
CA ALA A 129 21.53 1.48 -5.95
C ALA A 129 21.33 2.89 -5.38
N GLY A 130 21.62 3.11 -4.09
CA GLY A 130 21.46 4.39 -3.41
C GLY A 130 19.98 4.79 -3.19
N VAL A 131 19.05 3.84 -3.24
CA VAL A 131 17.61 4.11 -2.97
C VAL A 131 17.42 4.23 -1.46
N PRO A 132 16.90 5.37 -0.96
CA PRO A 132 16.70 5.55 0.47
C PRO A 132 15.57 4.67 0.99
N PHE A 133 15.80 4.01 2.12
CA PHE A 133 14.74 3.29 2.83
C PHE A 133 13.87 4.26 3.63
N GLY A 134 12.56 4.15 3.49
CA GLY A 134 11.59 4.79 4.37
C GLY A 134 11.53 4.09 5.73
N ILE A 135 11.57 2.74 5.72
CA ILE A 135 11.78 1.90 6.89
C ILE A 135 12.94 0.95 6.55
N ALA A 136 14.04 1.08 7.28
CA ALA A 136 15.25 0.29 7.03
C ALA A 136 14.98 -1.23 7.16
N PRO A 137 15.71 -2.07 6.42
CA PRO A 137 15.63 -3.52 6.56
C PRO A 137 15.79 -3.96 8.01
N HIS A 138 14.82 -4.67 8.57
CA HIS A 138 14.87 -5.19 9.92
C HIS A 138 14.02 -6.45 10.09
N VAL A 139 14.33 -7.23 11.11
CA VAL A 139 13.60 -8.44 11.49
C VAL A 139 12.77 -8.16 12.73
N ARG A 140 11.46 -8.40 12.64
CA ARG A 140 10.49 -8.32 13.73
C ARG A 140 10.32 -9.69 14.36
N PHE A 141 10.00 -9.75 15.66
CA PHE A 141 9.70 -10.98 16.42
C PHE A 141 10.80 -12.04 16.33
N LYS A 142 12.07 -11.63 16.29
CA LYS A 142 13.21 -12.51 16.13
C LYS A 142 13.22 -13.64 17.15
N GLY A 143 13.28 -14.89 16.66
CA GLY A 143 13.27 -16.10 17.50
C GLY A 143 11.89 -16.46 18.09
N GLN A 144 10.81 -15.83 17.61
CA GLN A 144 9.43 -16.08 18.05
C GLN A 144 8.56 -16.53 16.88
N PRO A 145 7.38 -17.16 17.16
CA PRO A 145 6.38 -17.39 16.12
C PRO A 145 6.02 -16.06 15.43
N GLY A 146 5.94 -16.09 14.10
CA GLY A 146 5.69 -14.86 13.31
C GLY A 146 6.94 -14.02 13.03
N GLU A 147 8.16 -14.54 13.29
CA GLU A 147 9.39 -13.87 12.85
C GLU A 147 9.32 -13.50 11.37
N GLN A 148 9.44 -12.22 11.08
CA GLN A 148 9.36 -11.68 9.73
C GLN A 148 10.36 -10.55 9.52
N ALA A 149 10.94 -10.50 8.34
CA ALA A 149 11.72 -9.38 7.87
C ALA A 149 10.85 -8.44 7.04
N THR A 150 11.12 -7.13 7.13
CA THR A 150 10.45 -6.11 6.32
C THR A 150 11.38 -4.97 5.97
N MET A 151 11.13 -4.32 4.84
CA MET A 151 11.75 -3.07 4.42
C MET A 151 10.79 -2.27 3.57
N PHE A 152 10.85 -0.93 3.67
CA PHE A 152 10.06 -0.02 2.85
C PHE A 152 10.95 0.98 2.14
N PHE A 153 10.65 1.24 0.88
CA PHE A 153 11.26 2.28 0.09
C PHE A 153 10.25 2.81 -0.94
N ARG A 154 10.62 3.85 -1.67
CA ARG A 154 9.72 4.42 -2.68
C ARG A 154 10.34 4.32 -4.07
N ASP A 155 9.47 4.17 -5.08
CA ASP A 155 9.88 4.33 -6.46
C ASP A 155 10.12 5.83 -6.78
N PRO A 156 10.66 6.17 -7.97
CA PRO A 156 10.89 7.57 -8.36
C PRO A 156 9.63 8.44 -8.38
N SER A 157 8.44 7.85 -8.48
CA SER A 157 7.15 8.55 -8.47
C SER A 157 6.56 8.69 -7.06
N GLY A 158 7.24 8.13 -6.06
CA GLY A 158 6.82 8.17 -4.66
C GLY A 158 5.85 7.07 -4.25
N ASN A 159 5.57 6.08 -5.12
CA ASN A 159 4.83 4.90 -4.72
C ASN A 159 5.59 4.13 -3.67
N ALA A 160 4.92 3.77 -2.57
CA ALA A 160 5.54 3.02 -1.48
C ALA A 160 5.54 1.52 -1.80
N LEU A 161 6.69 0.88 -1.61
CA LEU A 161 6.86 -0.55 -1.75
C LEU A 161 7.26 -1.16 -0.42
N GLU A 162 6.70 -2.34 -0.11
CA GLU A 162 7.11 -3.17 1.00
C GLU A 162 7.52 -4.54 0.51
N PHE A 163 8.68 -5.03 0.94
CA PHE A 163 9.10 -6.41 0.72
C PHE A 163 9.27 -7.11 2.05
N LYS A 164 8.64 -8.28 2.18
CA LYS A 164 8.62 -9.10 3.38
C LYS A 164 9.27 -10.45 3.15
N ALA A 165 9.71 -11.07 4.23
CA ALA A 165 10.02 -12.49 4.29
C ALA A 165 9.61 -13.03 5.66
N PHE A 166 9.12 -14.26 5.70
CA PHE A 166 8.82 -14.97 6.94
C PHE A 166 9.89 -16.02 7.19
N ALA A 167 10.24 -16.24 8.46
CA ALA A 167 11.11 -17.36 8.83
C ALA A 167 10.40 -18.70 8.62
N ASP A 168 9.07 -18.70 8.76
CA ASP A 168 8.17 -19.81 8.48
C ASP A 168 6.99 -19.31 7.65
N ASP A 169 6.88 -19.73 6.37
CA ASP A 169 5.82 -19.33 5.45
C ASP A 169 4.41 -19.70 5.94
N ALA A 170 4.27 -20.69 6.84
CA ALA A 170 3.00 -21.03 7.46
C ALA A 170 2.43 -19.87 8.31
N GLN A 171 3.27 -18.94 8.74
CA GLN A 171 2.87 -17.76 9.51
C GLN A 171 2.26 -16.63 8.67
N LEU A 172 2.40 -16.68 7.35
CA LEU A 172 1.89 -15.61 6.45
C LEU A 172 0.37 -15.37 6.60
N PHE A 173 -0.39 -16.43 6.85
CA PHE A 173 -1.85 -16.38 7.02
C PHE A 173 -2.29 -16.87 8.40
N ALA A 174 -1.40 -16.90 9.38
CA ALA A 174 -1.75 -17.29 10.73
C ALA A 174 -2.79 -16.34 11.33
N THR A 175 -3.81 -16.90 11.97
CA THR A 175 -4.89 -16.14 12.62
C THR A 175 -4.58 -15.80 14.08
N GLU A 176 -3.66 -16.53 14.70
CA GLU A 176 -3.20 -16.28 16.05
C GLU A 176 -1.83 -15.60 15.99
N PHE A 177 -1.78 -14.41 16.50
CA PHE A 177 -0.56 -13.63 16.66
C PHE A 177 -0.24 -13.54 18.15
N THR A 178 0.71 -14.34 18.59
CA THR A 178 1.29 -14.21 19.94
C THR A 178 2.50 -13.29 19.81
N ALA A 179 2.32 -12.01 20.18
CA ALA A 179 3.41 -11.06 20.35
C ALA A 179 4.16 -11.38 21.66
#